data_19fbac10357e2945b9da3ae719fb6720
#
_entry.id   19fbac10357e2945b9da3ae719fb6720
#
_cell.length_a   1.000
_cell.length_b   1.000
_cell.length_c   1.000
_cell.angle_alpha   90.00
_cell.angle_beta   90.00
_cell.angle_gamma   90.00
#
_symmetry.space_group_name_H-M   'P 1'
#
loop_
_entity.id
_entity.type
_entity.pdbx_description
1 polymer ?
#
loop_
_entity_poly.entity_id
_entity_poly.type
_entity_poly.pdbx_seq_one_letter_code
_entity_poly.pdbx_strand_id
1 'polypeptide(L)'
;FPGGVIDHGESPAQAAERELLEETGYKAGKLTHLGSMSPNPAMFSNKVHCFVAENLIATGVQNLDRGEFVEYFTLEEEEVHKMMGPQEFSHALMAAAFELYRKHKETN
;
A
#
# COMPACT_ATOMS: atom_id res chain seq x y z
N PHE A 1 1.05 -2.75 4.86
CA PHE A 1 0.64 -1.70 3.92
C PHE A 1 -0.74 -2.05 3.36
N PRO A 2 -1.68 -1.11 3.35
CA PRO A 2 -3.01 -1.36 2.76
C PRO A 2 -2.92 -1.69 1.28
N GLY A 3 -3.82 -2.58 0.82
CA GLY A 3 -3.86 -2.91 -0.58
C GLY A 3 -4.85 -4.03 -0.88
N GLY A 4 -5.09 -4.24 -2.15
CA GLY A 4 -5.99 -5.26 -2.63
C GLY A 4 -6.11 -5.27 -4.14
N VAL A 5 -7.10 -5.98 -4.62
CA VAL A 5 -7.37 -6.18 -6.05
C VAL A 5 -8.10 -4.97 -6.61
N ILE A 6 -7.74 -4.59 -7.83
CA ILE A 6 -8.43 -3.52 -8.56
C ILE A 6 -9.78 -4.08 -9.06
N ASP A 7 -10.87 -3.40 -8.71
CA ASP A 7 -12.19 -3.79 -9.15
C ASP A 7 -12.44 -3.38 -10.61
N HIS A 8 -13.38 -4.06 -11.26
CA HIS A 8 -13.74 -3.76 -12.63
C HIS A 8 -14.17 -2.29 -12.79
N GLY A 9 -13.60 -1.61 -13.76
CA GLY A 9 -13.91 -0.20 -14.04
C GLY A 9 -13.17 0.81 -13.15
N GLU A 10 -12.36 0.32 -12.23
CA GLU A 10 -11.59 1.15 -11.31
C GLU A 10 -10.18 1.39 -11.84
N SER A 11 -9.64 2.59 -11.66
CA SER A 11 -8.21 2.82 -11.94
C SER A 11 -7.37 2.30 -10.79
N PRO A 12 -6.06 2.05 -10.99
CA PRO A 12 -5.17 1.70 -9.88
C PRO A 12 -5.19 2.70 -8.73
N ALA A 13 -5.21 4.00 -9.03
CA ALA A 13 -5.27 5.05 -8.00
C ALA A 13 -6.58 4.99 -7.20
N GLN A 14 -7.70 4.78 -7.89
CA GLN A 14 -9.00 4.65 -7.24
C GLN A 14 -9.03 3.42 -6.31
N ALA A 15 -8.45 2.31 -6.77
CA ALA A 15 -8.34 1.09 -5.95
C ALA A 15 -7.50 1.34 -4.70
N ALA A 16 -6.37 2.03 -4.84
CA ALA A 16 -5.50 2.35 -3.71
C ALA A 16 -6.22 3.21 -2.67
N GLU A 17 -6.95 4.25 -3.12
CA GLU A 17 -7.73 5.10 -2.22
C GLU A 17 -8.84 4.33 -1.52
N ARG A 18 -9.54 3.48 -2.26
CA ARG A 18 -10.61 2.64 -1.70
C ARG A 18 -10.07 1.70 -0.63
N GLU A 19 -9.00 0.97 -0.93
CA GLU A 19 -8.40 0.02 0.02
C GLU A 19 -7.88 0.72 1.28
N LEU A 20 -7.24 1.88 1.12
CA LEU A 20 -6.78 2.66 2.25
C LEU A 20 -7.95 3.02 3.18
N LEU A 21 -9.03 3.52 2.60
CA LEU A 21 -10.20 3.92 3.38
C LEU A 21 -10.86 2.72 4.06
N GLU A 22 -11.07 1.64 3.32
CA GLU A 22 -11.70 0.43 3.85
C GLU A 22 -10.91 -0.18 5.00
N GLU A 23 -9.59 -0.26 4.86
CA GLU A 23 -8.74 -0.94 5.83
C GLU A 23 -8.35 -0.07 7.02
N THR A 24 -8.21 1.23 6.84
CA THR A 24 -7.70 2.11 7.90
C THR A 24 -8.63 3.24 8.32
N GLY A 25 -9.64 3.56 7.53
CA GLY A 25 -10.49 4.72 7.77
C GLY A 25 -9.87 6.05 7.40
N TYR A 26 -8.72 6.04 6.71
CA TYR A 26 -8.06 7.27 6.27
C TYR A 26 -8.30 7.53 4.80
N LYS A 27 -8.42 8.80 4.45
CA LYS A 27 -8.37 9.28 3.08
C LYS A 27 -7.01 9.90 2.79
N ALA A 28 -6.55 9.75 1.55
CA ALA A 28 -5.31 10.41 1.13
C ALA A 28 -5.59 11.88 0.81
N GLY A 29 -4.82 12.77 1.42
CA GLY A 29 -4.80 14.18 1.01
C GLY A 29 -4.02 14.34 -0.28
N LYS A 30 -2.99 13.52 -0.46
CA LYS A 30 -2.19 13.46 -1.67
C LYS A 30 -1.83 12.00 -1.94
N LEU A 31 -2.09 11.53 -3.16
CA LEU A 31 -1.74 10.18 -3.60
C LEU A 31 -0.76 10.28 -4.76
N THR A 32 0.43 9.69 -4.60
CA THR A 32 1.47 9.73 -5.62
C THR A 32 1.79 8.32 -6.08
N HIS A 33 1.76 8.09 -7.39
CA HIS A 33 2.16 6.81 -7.97
C HIS A 33 3.68 6.66 -7.89
N LEU A 34 4.14 5.64 -7.20
CA LEU A 34 5.57 5.37 -7.02
C LEU A 34 6.16 4.51 -8.14
N GLY A 35 5.36 3.62 -8.69
CA GLY A 35 5.78 2.73 -9.74
C GLY A 35 4.90 1.51 -9.84
N SER A 36 5.09 0.75 -10.91
CA SER A 36 4.38 -0.50 -11.16
C SER A 36 5.40 -1.58 -11.43
N MET A 37 5.19 -2.74 -10.83
CA MET A 37 6.12 -3.85 -10.91
C MET A 37 5.41 -5.15 -11.19
N SER A 38 6.14 -6.11 -11.75
CA SER A 38 5.63 -7.45 -12.00
C SER A 38 5.94 -8.32 -10.79
N PRO A 39 4.93 -8.85 -10.09
CA PRO A 39 5.18 -9.70 -8.92
C PRO A 39 5.76 -11.06 -9.29
N ASN A 40 5.44 -11.56 -10.49
CA ASN A 40 5.96 -12.82 -10.98
C ASN A 40 6.01 -12.81 -12.51
N PRO A 41 7.02 -12.13 -13.12
CA PRO A 41 7.05 -11.93 -14.57
C PRO A 41 7.26 -13.22 -15.36
N ALA A 42 7.78 -14.26 -14.75
CA ALA A 42 8.00 -15.56 -15.43
C ALA A 42 6.68 -16.30 -15.66
N MET A 43 5.63 -16.04 -14.88
CA MET A 43 4.39 -16.79 -14.94
C MET A 43 3.17 -15.93 -15.30
N PHE A 44 3.18 -14.66 -14.95
CA PHE A 44 2.01 -13.79 -15.10
C PHE A 44 2.37 -12.44 -15.69
N SER A 45 1.45 -11.85 -16.43
CA SER A 45 1.60 -10.50 -16.99
C SER A 45 1.01 -9.41 -16.11
N ASN A 46 0.45 -9.76 -14.95
CA ASN A 46 -0.15 -8.81 -14.04
C ASN A 46 0.89 -7.84 -13.44
N LYS A 47 0.41 -6.70 -12.99
CA LYS A 47 1.22 -5.65 -12.38
C LYS A 47 0.71 -5.32 -10.98
N VAL A 48 1.65 -4.95 -10.12
CA VAL A 48 1.36 -4.34 -8.83
C VAL A 48 1.67 -2.85 -8.94
N HIS A 49 0.71 -2.02 -8.60
CA HIS A 49 0.83 -0.57 -8.64
C HIS A 49 1.03 -0.06 -7.22
N CYS A 50 2.12 0.65 -6.99
CA CYS A 50 2.49 1.14 -5.67
C CYS A 50 2.30 2.66 -5.59
N PHE A 51 1.70 3.10 -4.49
CA PHE A 51 1.40 4.51 -4.23
C PHE A 51 1.87 4.89 -2.84
N VAL A 52 2.18 6.18 -2.65
CA VAL A 52 2.28 6.75 -1.31
C VAL A 52 1.11 7.70 -1.10
N ALA A 53 0.46 7.54 0.04
CA ALA A 53 -0.62 8.43 0.48
C ALA A 53 -0.06 9.33 1.58
N GLU A 54 -0.20 10.63 1.40
CA GLU A 54 0.30 11.62 2.34
C GLU A 54 -0.83 12.57 2.76
N ASN A 55 -0.58 13.32 3.83
CA ASN A 55 -1.56 14.26 4.37
C ASN A 55 -2.90 13.56 4.63
N LEU A 56 -2.83 12.46 5.36
CA LEU A 56 -3.99 11.60 5.60
C LEU A 56 -5.05 12.32 6.42
N ILE A 57 -6.30 12.07 6.04
CA ILE A 57 -7.47 12.64 6.69
C ILE A 57 -8.24 11.50 7.35
N ALA A 58 -8.34 11.54 8.69
CA ALA A 58 -9.05 10.50 9.44
C ALA A 58 -10.56 10.65 9.24
N THR A 59 -11.22 9.57 8.84
CA THR A 59 -12.68 9.51 8.79
C THR A 59 -13.26 8.81 10.03
N GLY A 60 -12.41 8.10 10.77
CA GLY A 60 -12.79 7.41 12.00
C GLY A 60 -13.44 6.05 11.80
N VAL A 61 -13.63 5.60 10.58
CA VAL A 61 -14.39 4.37 10.31
C VAL A 61 -13.69 3.50 9.27
N GLN A 62 -13.35 2.27 9.65
CA GLN A 62 -13.00 1.21 8.70
C GLN A 62 -14.28 0.71 8.04
N ASN A 63 -14.16 0.25 6.81
CA ASN A 63 -15.27 -0.33 6.06
C ASN A 63 -14.80 -1.61 5.38
N LEU A 64 -14.66 -2.67 6.17
CA LEU A 64 -14.17 -3.96 5.70
C LEU A 64 -15.30 -4.73 5.02
N ASP A 65 -14.92 -5.53 4.02
CA ASP A 65 -15.85 -6.45 3.38
C ASP A 65 -16.29 -7.52 4.36
N ARG A 66 -17.45 -8.12 4.07
CA ARG A 66 -18.02 -9.15 4.93
C ARG A 66 -17.05 -10.31 5.10
N GLY A 67 -16.75 -10.63 6.35
CA GLY A 67 -15.83 -11.71 6.69
C GLY A 67 -14.37 -11.28 6.77
N GLU A 68 -14.04 -10.06 6.41
CA GLU A 68 -12.71 -9.54 6.59
C GLU A 68 -12.48 -9.14 8.04
N PHE A 69 -11.26 -9.39 8.51
CA PHE A 69 -10.81 -8.91 9.81
C PHE A 69 -9.42 -8.34 9.62
N VAL A 70 -9.31 -7.02 9.67
CA VAL A 70 -8.05 -6.31 9.47
C VAL A 70 -7.82 -5.34 10.62
N GLU A 71 -6.69 -5.47 11.27
CA GLU A 71 -6.20 -4.48 12.22
C GLU A 71 -5.05 -3.73 11.58
N TYR A 72 -4.96 -2.44 11.82
CA TYR A 72 -3.83 -1.66 11.37
C TYR A 72 -3.14 -0.99 12.56
N PHE A 73 -1.86 -0.73 12.38
CA PHE A 73 -1.07 0.02 13.34
C PHE A 73 -0.05 0.87 12.58
N THR A 74 0.50 1.85 13.26
CA THR A 74 1.49 2.75 12.68
C THR A 74 2.84 2.54 13.33
N LEU A 75 3.89 2.70 12.54
CA LEU A 75 5.26 2.60 13.00
C LEU A 75 6.07 3.74 12.41
N GLU A 76 7.12 4.14 13.12
CA GLU A 76 8.10 5.05 12.56
C GLU A 76 8.77 4.39 11.35
N GLU A 77 9.10 5.19 10.34
CA GLU A 77 9.71 4.70 9.11
C GLU A 77 10.96 3.86 9.35
N GLU A 78 11.82 4.30 10.27
CA GLU A 78 13.05 3.57 10.60
C GLU A 78 12.75 2.21 11.24
N GLU A 79 11.69 2.11 12.02
CA GLU A 79 11.27 0.83 12.58
C GLU A 79 10.79 -0.12 11.48
N VAL A 80 10.03 0.40 10.51
CA VAL A 80 9.61 -0.40 9.36
C VAL A 80 10.84 -0.94 8.61
N HIS A 81 11.83 -0.08 8.38
CA HIS A 81 13.05 -0.49 7.68
C HIS A 81 13.80 -1.59 8.42
N LYS A 82 13.93 -1.48 9.74
CA LYS A 82 14.60 -2.49 10.56
C LYS A 82 13.87 -3.84 10.55
N MET A 83 12.55 -3.81 10.49
CA MET A 83 11.73 -5.02 10.52
C MET A 83 11.58 -5.66 9.14
N MET A 84 11.94 -4.95 8.08
CA MET A 84 11.80 -5.46 6.71
C MET A 84 12.82 -6.55 6.46
N GLY A 85 12.33 -7.76 6.16
CA GLY A 85 13.20 -8.88 5.91
C GLY A 85 12.51 -10.22 6.18
N PRO A 86 13.27 -11.32 6.16
CA PRO A 86 12.66 -12.66 6.18
C PRO A 86 12.04 -13.07 7.52
N GLN A 87 12.27 -12.33 8.60
CA GLN A 87 11.81 -12.72 9.92
C GLN A 87 10.50 -12.08 10.35
N GLU A 88 10.35 -10.78 10.13
CA GLU A 88 9.17 -10.04 10.58
C GLU A 88 8.30 -9.60 9.41
N PHE A 89 8.65 -8.51 8.75
CA PHE A 89 7.93 -8.08 7.55
C PHE A 89 8.50 -8.80 6.33
N SER A 90 8.02 -10.00 6.09
CA SER A 90 8.61 -10.91 5.09
C SER A 90 7.89 -10.94 3.75
N HIS A 91 6.92 -10.06 3.53
CA HIS A 91 6.17 -10.00 2.27
C HIS A 91 6.97 -9.25 1.20
N ALA A 92 7.27 -9.93 0.10
CA ALA A 92 8.10 -9.38 -0.97
C ALA A 92 7.54 -8.10 -1.57
N LEU A 93 6.23 -8.02 -1.77
CA LEU A 93 5.58 -6.83 -2.34
C LEU A 93 5.68 -5.63 -1.41
N MET A 94 5.64 -5.87 -0.11
CA MET A 94 5.82 -4.82 0.89
C MET A 94 7.24 -4.26 0.83
N ALA A 95 8.25 -5.13 0.72
CA ALA A 95 9.64 -4.70 0.60
C ALA A 95 9.87 -3.90 -0.67
N ALA A 96 9.29 -4.33 -1.78
CA ALA A 96 9.39 -3.63 -3.06
C ALA A 96 8.74 -2.24 -2.98
N ALA A 97 7.55 -2.14 -2.42
CA ALA A 97 6.85 -0.87 -2.25
C ALA A 97 7.64 0.08 -1.36
N PHE A 98 8.21 -0.43 -0.28
CA PHE A 98 9.01 0.35 0.64
C PHE A 98 10.26 0.93 -0.05
N GLU A 99 10.93 0.15 -0.89
CA GLU A 99 12.09 0.62 -1.64
C GLU A 99 11.72 1.73 -2.63
N LEU A 100 10.59 1.61 -3.31
CA LEU A 100 10.10 2.66 -4.20
C LEU A 100 9.81 3.95 -3.42
N TYR A 101 9.23 3.83 -2.25
CA TYR A 101 8.96 4.96 -1.38
C TYR A 101 10.25 5.67 -0.96
N ARG A 102 11.25 4.92 -0.55
CA ARG A 102 12.54 5.48 -0.14
C ARG A 102 13.22 6.23 -1.28
N LYS A 103 13.20 5.68 -2.49
CA LYS A 103 13.74 6.35 -3.68
C LYS A 103 12.99 7.64 -3.99
N HIS A 104 11.68 7.63 -3.86
CA HIS A 104 10.86 8.82 -4.05
C HIS A 104 11.26 9.92 -3.07
N LYS A 105 11.49 9.58 -1.82
CA LYS A 105 11.94 10.55 -0.80
C LYS A 105 13.31 11.14 -1.11
N GLU A 106 14.22 10.36 -1.67
CA GLU A 106 15.57 10.82 -2.02
C GLU A 106 15.55 11.84 -3.16
N THR A 107 14.56 11.77 -4.05
CA THR A 107 14.46 12.67 -5.22
C THR A 107 13.62 13.91 -4.96
N ASN A 108 13.03 14.01 -3.80
CA ASN A 108 12.19 15.14 -3.39
C ASN A 108 12.77 15.81 -2.11
#